data_88c4317e31fb10b8bd437c950e9eb918
#
_entry.id   88c4317e31fb10b8bd437c950e9eb918
#
_cell.length_a   1.000
_cell.length_b   1.000
_cell.length_c   1.000
_cell.angle_alpha   90.00
_cell.angle_beta   90.00
_cell.angle_gamma   90.00
#
_symmetry.space_group_name_H-M   'P 1'
#
loop_
_entity.id
_entity.type
_entity.pdbx_description
1 polymer ?
#
loop_
_entity_poly.entity_id
_entity_poly.type
_entity_poly.pdbx_seq_one_letter_code
_entity_poly.pdbx_strand_id
1 'polypeptide(L)'
;MKNIFWGFFFLFVNFNLTVNGHILNLLPPFVGCWLLYRGFEELRAESERFYALRPFAVGLGIYTALIWIGDLLGVSTGSWISVLLGIVASAVELYIAWGVIQGLREAEEHRRANLNTAAMYQAWMVLLVTQIAVYAIQLMGLALWSLAAALAVVCILAGLVGIILFLVAVWRSRKLYEVLPPLQEEL
;
A
#
# COMPACT_ATOMS: atom_id res chain seq x y z
N MET A 1 -1.93 1.87 15.49
CA MET A 1 -1.83 0.64 14.65
C MET A 1 -3.11 0.24 13.92
N LYS A 2 -4.30 0.39 14.50
CA LYS A 2 -5.57 0.07 13.81
C LYS A 2 -5.72 0.83 12.50
N ASN A 3 -5.40 2.12 12.50
CA ASN A 3 -5.50 2.98 11.32
C ASN A 3 -4.50 2.60 10.22
N ILE A 4 -3.31 2.11 10.57
CA ILE A 4 -2.32 1.59 9.59
C ILE A 4 -2.88 0.38 8.85
N PHE A 5 -3.47 -0.59 9.59
CA PHE A 5 -4.05 -1.78 8.97
C PHE A 5 -5.18 -1.42 7.99
N TRP A 6 -6.16 -0.63 8.44
CA TRP A 6 -7.26 -0.24 7.57
C TRP A 6 -6.81 0.66 6.42
N GLY A 7 -5.78 1.48 6.63
CA GLY A 7 -5.18 2.29 5.58
C GLY A 7 -4.65 1.43 4.43
N PHE A 8 -3.83 0.42 4.73
CA PHE A 8 -3.35 -0.52 3.72
C PHE A 8 -4.45 -1.39 3.12
N PHE A 9 -5.46 -1.76 3.91
CA PHE A 9 -6.61 -2.49 3.40
C PHE A 9 -7.32 -1.70 2.30
N PHE A 10 -7.63 -0.42 2.52
CA PHE A 10 -8.26 0.44 1.51
C PHE A 10 -7.36 0.75 0.31
N LEU A 11 -6.04 0.76 0.49
CA LEU A 11 -5.09 0.98 -0.60
C LEU A 11 -4.94 -0.24 -1.51
N PHE A 12 -4.78 -1.43 -0.93
CA PHE A 12 -4.47 -2.63 -1.69
C PHE A 12 -5.70 -3.41 -2.15
N VAL A 13 -6.83 -3.30 -1.44
CA VAL A 13 -8.07 -4.00 -1.80
C VAL A 13 -8.93 -3.11 -2.69
N ASN A 14 -8.79 -3.30 -4.01
CA ASN A 14 -9.61 -2.61 -5.00
C ASN A 14 -10.89 -3.40 -5.26
N PHE A 15 -12.04 -2.81 -4.90
CA PHE A 15 -13.34 -3.39 -5.19
C PHE A 15 -14.02 -2.58 -6.32
N ASN A 16 -13.77 -3.00 -7.56
CA ASN A 16 -14.30 -2.31 -8.72
C ASN A 16 -15.66 -2.87 -9.11
N LEU A 17 -16.68 -2.02 -9.14
CA LEU A 17 -18.00 -2.31 -9.71
C LEU A 17 -18.12 -1.62 -11.05
N THR A 18 -18.56 -2.37 -12.07
CA THR A 18 -18.90 -1.81 -13.37
C THR A 18 -20.40 -1.54 -13.41
N VAL A 19 -20.79 -0.26 -13.43
CA VAL A 19 -22.17 0.18 -13.53
C VAL A 19 -22.32 1.03 -14.80
N ASN A 20 -23.18 0.61 -15.73
CA ASN A 20 -23.42 1.32 -17.01
C ASN A 20 -22.14 1.63 -17.82
N GLY A 21 -21.14 0.74 -17.79
CA GLY A 21 -19.88 0.93 -18.51
C GLY A 21 -18.84 1.81 -17.76
N HIS A 22 -19.16 2.35 -16.61
CA HIS A 22 -18.22 3.06 -15.74
C HIS A 22 -17.71 2.14 -14.64
N ILE A 23 -16.40 2.18 -14.41
CA ILE A 23 -15.74 1.42 -13.32
C ILE A 23 -15.72 2.33 -12.09
N LEU A 24 -16.47 1.94 -11.06
CA LEU A 24 -16.48 2.63 -9.77
C LEU A 24 -15.75 1.79 -8.73
N ASN A 25 -14.69 2.33 -8.14
CA ASN A 25 -14.05 1.70 -7.00
C ASN A 25 -14.86 1.98 -5.73
N LEU A 26 -15.45 0.92 -5.16
CA LEU A 26 -16.29 0.99 -3.95
C LEU A 26 -15.48 1.34 -2.69
N LEU A 27 -14.19 0.99 -2.68
CA LEU A 27 -13.26 1.30 -1.59
C LEU A 27 -12.33 2.43 -2.06
N PRO A 28 -12.66 3.72 -1.78
CA PRO A 28 -11.87 4.82 -2.26
C PRO A 28 -10.45 4.79 -1.66
N PRO A 29 -9.37 4.70 -2.46
CA PRO A 29 -8.01 4.60 -1.93
C PRO A 29 -7.57 5.82 -1.12
N PHE A 30 -8.12 7.00 -1.41
CA PHE A 30 -7.82 8.23 -0.64
C PHE A 30 -8.25 8.12 0.83
N VAL A 31 -9.29 7.32 1.14
CA VAL A 31 -9.68 7.03 2.53
C VAL A 31 -8.57 6.22 3.22
N GLY A 32 -7.95 5.28 2.50
CA GLY A 32 -6.78 4.53 2.97
C GLY A 32 -5.61 5.46 3.31
N CYS A 33 -5.31 6.41 2.42
CA CYS A 33 -4.25 7.40 2.64
C CYS A 33 -4.52 8.27 3.89
N TRP A 34 -5.77 8.70 4.09
CA TRP A 34 -6.16 9.46 5.27
C TRP A 34 -6.03 8.65 6.57
N LEU A 35 -6.40 7.36 6.54
CA LEU A 35 -6.21 6.45 7.67
C LEU A 35 -4.72 6.22 7.97
N LEU A 36 -3.88 6.07 6.94
CA LEU A 36 -2.42 5.99 7.12
C LEU A 36 -1.87 7.26 7.75
N TYR A 37 -2.29 8.44 7.27
CA TYR A 37 -1.89 9.71 7.86
C TYR A 37 -2.21 9.77 9.36
N ARG A 38 -3.43 9.39 9.76
CA ARG A 38 -3.81 9.30 11.18
C ARG A 38 -3.00 8.25 11.94
N GLY A 39 -2.75 7.10 11.33
CA GLY A 39 -1.92 6.05 11.93
C GLY A 39 -0.47 6.51 12.16
N PHE A 40 0.07 7.34 11.28
CA PHE A 40 1.40 7.93 11.44
C PHE A 40 1.45 8.96 12.59
N GLU A 41 0.36 9.71 12.80
CA GLU A 41 0.22 10.57 13.98
C GLU A 41 0.27 9.76 15.28
N GLU A 42 -0.50 8.65 15.34
CA GLU A 42 -0.57 7.79 16.52
C GLU A 42 0.78 7.15 16.87
N LEU A 43 1.60 6.85 15.84
CA LEU A 43 2.88 6.16 16.01
C LEU A 43 4.09 7.12 16.00
N ARG A 44 3.87 8.42 15.97
CA ARG A 44 4.95 9.42 15.94
C ARG A 44 5.93 9.29 17.12
N ALA A 45 5.42 8.93 18.31
CA ALA A 45 6.24 8.74 19.49
C ALA A 45 7.15 7.50 19.42
N GLU A 46 6.87 6.54 18.53
CA GLU A 46 7.64 5.31 18.35
C GLU A 46 8.84 5.49 17.43
N SER A 47 8.68 6.32 16.38
CA SER A 47 9.74 6.56 15.39
C SER A 47 9.45 7.84 14.59
N GLU A 48 10.49 8.65 14.37
CA GLU A 48 10.42 9.85 13.52
C GLU A 48 10.10 9.53 12.05
N ARG A 49 10.32 8.28 11.62
CA ARG A 49 9.99 7.84 10.26
C ARG A 49 8.51 7.99 9.95
N PHE A 50 7.63 7.78 10.92
CA PHE A 50 6.20 7.97 10.72
C PHE A 50 5.85 9.42 10.40
N TYR A 51 6.57 10.38 10.98
CA TYR A 51 6.41 11.79 10.62
C TYR A 51 6.84 12.07 9.17
N ALA A 52 7.98 11.50 8.75
CA ALA A 52 8.51 11.66 7.39
C ALA A 52 7.61 11.04 6.30
N LEU A 53 6.76 10.06 6.64
CA LEU A 53 5.83 9.41 5.69
C LEU A 53 4.55 10.22 5.43
N ARG A 54 4.21 11.18 6.27
CA ARG A 54 2.97 11.97 6.14
C ARG A 54 2.82 12.68 4.80
N PRO A 55 3.80 13.43 4.29
CA PRO A 55 3.65 14.13 3.02
C PRO A 55 3.39 13.16 1.87
N PHE A 56 3.96 11.94 1.91
CA PHE A 56 3.71 10.91 0.91
C PHE A 56 2.28 10.39 0.97
N ALA A 57 1.73 10.16 2.18
CA ALA A 57 0.34 9.75 2.35
C ALA A 57 -0.64 10.84 1.89
N VAL A 58 -0.34 12.12 2.15
CA VAL A 58 -1.17 13.25 1.69
C VAL A 58 -1.10 13.37 0.17
N GLY A 59 0.11 13.34 -0.43
CA GLY A 59 0.29 13.44 -1.87
C GLY A 59 -0.41 12.30 -2.62
N LEU A 60 -0.25 11.06 -2.15
CA LEU A 60 -0.94 9.90 -2.70
C LEU A 60 -2.46 10.01 -2.52
N GLY A 61 -2.93 10.52 -1.38
CA GLY A 61 -4.35 10.76 -1.11
C GLY A 61 -4.98 11.75 -2.07
N ILE A 62 -4.31 12.86 -2.34
CA ILE A 62 -4.77 13.86 -3.33
C ILE A 62 -4.82 13.23 -4.72
N TYR A 63 -3.76 12.53 -5.14
CA TYR A 63 -3.71 11.86 -6.43
C TYR A 63 -4.85 10.84 -6.60
N THR A 64 -5.02 9.93 -5.63
CA THR A 64 -6.05 8.90 -5.71
C THR A 64 -7.46 9.46 -5.63
N ALA A 65 -7.68 10.58 -4.91
CA ALA A 65 -8.95 11.27 -4.89
C ALA A 65 -9.29 11.90 -6.25
N LEU A 66 -8.33 12.52 -6.92
CA LEU A 66 -8.51 13.08 -8.26
C LEU A 66 -8.86 12.01 -9.28
N ILE A 67 -8.16 10.86 -9.26
CA ILE A 67 -8.46 9.74 -10.14
C ILE A 67 -9.86 9.20 -9.85
N TRP A 68 -10.22 8.98 -8.58
CA TRP A 68 -11.53 8.48 -8.19
C TRP A 68 -12.67 9.40 -8.63
N ILE A 69 -12.49 10.72 -8.50
CA ILE A 69 -13.47 11.70 -9.00
C ILE A 69 -13.54 11.68 -10.53
N GLY A 70 -12.40 11.55 -11.22
CA GLY A 70 -12.34 11.41 -12.67
C GLY A 70 -13.11 10.19 -13.17
N ASP A 71 -12.93 9.03 -12.53
CA ASP A 71 -13.65 7.80 -12.85
C ASP A 71 -15.17 7.97 -12.63
N LEU A 72 -15.57 8.65 -11.57
CA LEU A 72 -16.97 8.94 -11.25
C LEU A 72 -17.62 9.86 -12.30
N LEU A 73 -16.85 10.80 -12.86
CA LEU A 73 -17.30 11.70 -13.91
C LEU A 73 -17.18 11.09 -15.32
N GLY A 74 -16.69 9.85 -15.44
CA GLY A 74 -16.49 9.16 -16.71
C GLY A 74 -15.37 9.76 -17.57
N VAL A 75 -14.44 10.50 -16.97
CA VAL A 75 -13.26 11.03 -17.66
C VAL A 75 -12.24 9.91 -17.80
N SER A 76 -12.22 9.22 -18.94
CA SER A 76 -11.22 8.20 -19.23
C SER A 76 -9.86 8.86 -19.51
N THR A 77 -8.88 8.62 -18.66
CA THR A 77 -7.50 9.10 -18.82
C THR A 77 -6.65 8.03 -19.55
N GLY A 78 -6.99 7.70 -20.78
CA GLY A 78 -6.25 6.74 -21.61
C GLY A 78 -4.93 7.25 -22.19
N SER A 79 -4.24 8.15 -21.47
CA SER A 79 -3.00 8.79 -21.89
C SER A 79 -1.78 8.05 -21.32
N TRP A 80 -0.64 8.06 -22.04
CA TRP A 80 0.66 7.61 -21.51
C TRP A 80 1.04 8.29 -20.19
N ILE A 81 0.54 9.50 -19.96
CA ILE A 81 0.72 10.25 -18.69
C ILE A 81 0.06 9.49 -17.54
N SER A 82 -1.12 8.90 -17.73
CA SER A 82 -1.81 8.11 -16.70
C SER A 82 -1.00 6.88 -16.32
N VAL A 83 -0.33 6.24 -17.28
CA VAL A 83 0.54 5.08 -17.01
C VAL A 83 1.73 5.51 -16.15
N LEU A 84 2.40 6.61 -16.50
CA LEU A 84 3.51 7.14 -15.73
C LEU A 84 3.09 7.53 -14.30
N LEU A 85 1.97 8.22 -14.16
CA LEU A 85 1.43 8.59 -12.86
C LEU A 85 1.05 7.36 -12.03
N GLY A 86 0.50 6.32 -12.66
CA GLY A 86 0.23 5.03 -12.02
C GLY A 86 1.49 4.35 -11.49
N ILE A 87 2.58 4.37 -12.28
CA ILE A 87 3.89 3.84 -11.84
C ILE A 87 4.41 4.61 -10.63
N VAL A 88 4.35 5.94 -10.67
CA VAL A 88 4.78 6.80 -9.55
C VAL A 88 3.93 6.53 -8.31
N ALA A 89 2.61 6.43 -8.45
CA ALA A 89 1.71 6.14 -7.34
C ALA A 89 2.04 4.78 -6.69
N SER A 90 2.21 3.73 -7.49
CA SER A 90 2.60 2.40 -6.99
C SER A 90 3.97 2.41 -6.29
N ALA A 91 4.92 3.17 -6.81
CA ALA A 91 6.22 3.35 -6.15
C ALA A 91 6.07 4.04 -4.79
N VAL A 92 5.23 5.07 -4.69
CA VAL A 92 4.93 5.76 -3.43
C VAL A 92 4.22 4.83 -2.44
N GLU A 93 3.27 4.02 -2.89
CA GLU A 93 2.59 3.01 -2.05
C GLU A 93 3.59 2.01 -1.45
N LEU A 94 4.48 1.46 -2.28
CA LEU A 94 5.53 0.54 -1.82
C LEU A 94 6.53 1.23 -0.89
N TYR A 95 6.85 2.50 -1.15
CA TYR A 95 7.72 3.31 -0.28
C TYR A 95 7.07 3.54 1.09
N ILE A 96 5.78 3.88 1.13
CA ILE A 96 5.02 4.03 2.39
C ILE A 96 5.02 2.70 3.16
N ALA A 97 4.74 1.57 2.49
CA ALA A 97 4.75 0.25 3.12
C ALA A 97 6.13 -0.10 3.70
N TRP A 98 7.20 0.16 2.93
CA TRP A 98 8.57 -0.02 3.40
C TRP A 98 8.89 0.87 4.61
N GLY A 99 8.52 2.14 4.54
CA GLY A 99 8.74 3.09 5.63
C GLY A 99 8.02 2.70 6.92
N VAL A 100 6.80 2.17 6.83
CA VAL A 100 6.07 1.61 7.98
C VAL A 100 6.81 0.43 8.59
N ILE A 101 7.35 -0.49 7.76
CA ILE A 101 8.13 -1.62 8.25
C ILE A 101 9.37 -1.14 9.00
N GLN A 102 10.08 -0.16 8.46
CA GLN A 102 11.28 0.39 9.10
C GLN A 102 10.94 1.12 10.41
N GLY A 103 9.86 1.91 10.44
CA GLY A 103 9.41 2.57 11.67
C GLY A 103 8.99 1.59 12.76
N LEU A 104 8.33 0.47 12.38
CA LEU A 104 8.00 -0.59 13.32
C LEU A 104 9.23 -1.36 13.79
N ARG A 105 10.24 -1.53 12.93
CA ARG A 105 11.50 -2.16 13.30
C ARG A 105 12.25 -1.31 14.34
N GLU A 106 12.28 0.00 14.18
CA GLU A 106 12.82 0.91 15.20
C GLU A 106 12.05 0.79 16.52
N ALA A 107 10.72 0.68 16.45
CA ALA A 107 9.90 0.42 17.64
C ALA A 107 10.18 -0.94 18.28
N GLU A 108 10.44 -2.02 17.50
CA GLU A 108 10.88 -3.33 18.00
C GLU A 108 12.18 -3.21 18.80
N GLU A 109 13.15 -2.47 18.25
CA GLU A 109 14.47 -2.26 18.88
C GLU A 109 14.34 -1.45 20.19
N HIS A 110 13.58 -0.35 20.18
CA HIS A 110 13.35 0.49 21.36
C HIS A 110 12.61 -0.25 22.47
N ARG A 111 11.57 -1.00 22.11
CA ARG A 111 10.72 -1.70 23.08
C ARG A 111 11.21 -3.11 23.41
N ARG A 112 12.27 -3.60 22.76
CA ARG A 112 12.77 -4.98 22.87
C ARG A 112 11.65 -6.03 22.71
N ALA A 113 10.71 -5.75 21.82
CA ALA A 113 9.52 -6.57 21.56
C ALA A 113 9.51 -7.00 20.11
N ASN A 114 8.96 -8.17 19.81
CA ASN A 114 8.80 -8.64 18.44
C ASN A 114 7.45 -8.20 17.88
N LEU A 115 7.45 -7.30 16.89
CA LEU A 115 6.26 -6.82 16.18
C LEU A 115 6.06 -7.50 14.82
N ASN A 116 6.77 -8.60 14.55
CA ASN A 116 6.63 -9.37 13.32
C ASN A 116 7.06 -8.62 12.04
N THR A 117 7.99 -7.66 12.16
CA THR A 117 8.44 -6.83 11.02
C THR A 117 9.16 -7.63 9.96
N ALA A 118 9.83 -8.74 10.32
CA ALA A 118 10.47 -9.64 9.37
C ALA A 118 9.47 -10.27 8.37
N ALA A 119 8.31 -10.73 8.86
CA ALA A 119 7.27 -11.27 7.99
C ALA A 119 6.62 -10.18 7.12
N MET A 120 6.46 -8.96 7.65
CA MET A 120 6.00 -7.82 6.85
C MET A 120 6.97 -7.50 5.72
N TYR A 121 8.28 -7.51 6.00
CA TYR A 121 9.32 -7.29 5.00
C TYR A 121 9.33 -8.36 3.90
N GLN A 122 9.18 -9.64 4.26
CA GLN A 122 9.08 -10.73 3.28
C GLN A 122 7.86 -10.55 2.36
N ALA A 123 6.69 -10.23 2.93
CA ALA A 123 5.49 -9.98 2.15
C ALA A 123 5.63 -8.74 1.25
N TRP A 124 6.27 -7.67 1.73
CA TRP A 124 6.59 -6.48 0.95
C TRP A 124 7.53 -6.80 -0.23
N MET A 125 8.54 -7.66 -0.04
CA MET A 125 9.42 -8.10 -1.13
C MET A 125 8.64 -8.83 -2.22
N VAL A 126 7.66 -9.66 -1.86
CA VAL A 126 6.77 -10.30 -2.84
C VAL A 126 6.00 -9.26 -3.65
N LEU A 127 5.43 -8.25 -2.98
CA LEU A 127 4.72 -7.16 -3.65
C LEU A 127 5.64 -6.37 -4.60
N LEU A 128 6.84 -6.01 -4.15
CA LEU A 128 7.82 -5.29 -4.95
C LEU A 128 8.20 -6.05 -6.22
N VAL A 129 8.58 -7.33 -6.07
CA VAL A 129 8.98 -8.18 -7.20
C VAL A 129 7.82 -8.35 -8.18
N THR A 130 6.61 -8.58 -7.66
CA THR A 130 5.40 -8.72 -8.50
C THR A 130 5.11 -7.44 -9.25
N GLN A 131 5.23 -6.28 -8.62
CA GLN A 131 4.98 -4.99 -9.25
C GLN A 131 5.98 -4.70 -10.37
N ILE A 132 7.27 -4.97 -10.15
CA ILE A 132 8.31 -4.85 -11.17
C ILE A 132 8.01 -5.80 -12.34
N ALA A 133 7.62 -7.05 -12.07
CA ALA A 133 7.29 -8.04 -13.09
C ALA A 133 6.08 -7.58 -13.95
N VAL A 134 5.04 -7.03 -13.31
CA VAL A 134 3.86 -6.49 -14.03
C VAL A 134 4.27 -5.40 -15.01
N TYR A 135 5.08 -4.44 -14.60
CA TYR A 135 5.55 -3.38 -15.50
C TYR A 135 6.46 -3.91 -16.62
N ALA A 136 7.34 -4.87 -16.31
CA ALA A 136 8.16 -5.52 -17.33
C ALA A 136 7.31 -6.25 -18.39
N ILE A 137 6.27 -6.96 -17.94
CA ILE A 137 5.33 -7.66 -18.84
C ILE A 137 4.55 -6.66 -19.72
N GLN A 138 4.12 -5.52 -19.15
CA GLN A 138 3.45 -4.48 -19.94
C GLN A 138 4.34 -3.95 -21.07
N LEU A 139 5.63 -3.77 -20.82
CA LEU A 139 6.59 -3.37 -21.85
C LEU A 139 6.82 -4.48 -22.89
N MET A 140 6.88 -5.74 -22.47
CA MET A 140 7.03 -6.91 -23.37
C MET A 140 5.77 -7.19 -24.19
N GLY A 141 4.58 -6.84 -23.69
CA GLY A 141 3.30 -7.07 -24.32
C GLY A 141 3.18 -6.42 -25.70
N LEU A 142 3.99 -5.41 -26.00
CA LEU A 142 4.09 -4.77 -27.31
C LEU A 142 4.69 -5.71 -28.38
N ALA A 143 5.47 -6.74 -27.99
CA ALA A 143 6.16 -7.63 -28.92
C ALA A 143 5.64 -9.09 -28.87
N LEU A 144 5.18 -9.57 -27.71
CA LEU A 144 4.88 -10.99 -27.46
C LEU A 144 3.55 -11.16 -26.69
N TRP A 145 2.42 -10.83 -27.34
CA TRP A 145 1.09 -10.76 -26.73
C TRP A 145 0.66 -12.04 -25.98
N SER A 146 0.80 -13.21 -26.57
CA SER A 146 0.32 -14.46 -25.97
C SER A 146 1.12 -14.87 -24.72
N LEU A 147 2.44 -14.69 -24.76
CA LEU A 147 3.32 -14.97 -23.62
C LEU A 147 3.09 -13.96 -22.49
N ALA A 148 2.95 -12.68 -22.84
CA ALA A 148 2.66 -11.62 -21.89
C ALA A 148 1.34 -11.84 -21.15
N ALA A 149 0.30 -12.30 -21.83
CA ALA A 149 -1.00 -12.62 -21.22
C ALA A 149 -0.91 -13.76 -20.19
N ALA A 150 -0.18 -14.84 -20.51
CA ALA A 150 0.01 -15.95 -19.59
C ALA A 150 0.79 -15.53 -18.33
N LEU A 151 1.88 -14.78 -18.51
CA LEU A 151 2.67 -14.26 -17.40
C LEU A 151 1.90 -13.25 -16.53
N ALA A 152 1.03 -12.42 -17.14
CA ALA A 152 0.20 -11.48 -16.41
C ALA A 152 -0.74 -12.19 -15.42
N VAL A 153 -1.34 -13.31 -15.81
CA VAL A 153 -2.20 -14.10 -14.90
C VAL A 153 -1.39 -14.60 -13.69
N VAL A 154 -0.19 -15.10 -13.90
CA VAL A 154 0.68 -15.55 -12.81
C VAL A 154 1.04 -14.38 -11.88
N CYS A 155 1.37 -13.21 -12.43
CA CYS A 155 1.67 -12.01 -11.64
C CYS A 155 0.46 -11.51 -10.85
N ILE A 156 -0.75 -11.55 -11.42
CA ILE A 156 -1.98 -11.17 -10.70
C ILE A 156 -2.19 -12.08 -9.49
N LEU A 157 -2.05 -13.39 -9.67
CA LEU A 157 -2.19 -14.34 -8.57
C LEU A 157 -1.11 -14.15 -7.49
N ALA A 158 0.14 -13.95 -7.90
CA ALA A 158 1.25 -13.67 -6.99
C ALA A 158 1.02 -12.34 -6.23
N GLY A 159 0.53 -11.32 -6.89
CA GLY A 159 0.18 -10.03 -6.29
C GLY A 159 -0.93 -10.16 -5.24
N LEU A 160 -2.00 -10.90 -5.55
CA LEU A 160 -3.07 -11.18 -4.59
C LEU A 160 -2.54 -11.91 -3.35
N VAL A 161 -1.71 -12.93 -3.54
CA VAL A 161 -1.06 -13.63 -2.42
C VAL A 161 -0.18 -12.67 -1.61
N GLY A 162 0.61 -11.83 -2.28
CA GLY A 162 1.45 -10.82 -1.64
C GLY A 162 0.65 -9.84 -0.79
N ILE A 163 -0.48 -9.33 -1.31
CA ILE A 163 -1.40 -8.44 -0.59
C ILE A 163 -1.95 -9.13 0.66
N ILE A 164 -2.44 -10.36 0.53
CA ILE A 164 -2.98 -11.12 1.66
C ILE A 164 -1.91 -11.34 2.73
N LEU A 165 -0.72 -11.78 2.33
CA LEU A 165 0.39 -12.00 3.25
C LEU A 165 0.79 -10.71 3.98
N PHE A 166 0.86 -9.60 3.25
CA PHE A 166 1.19 -8.30 3.83
C PHE A 166 0.12 -7.85 4.84
N LEU A 167 -1.16 -7.91 4.48
CA LEU A 167 -2.26 -7.53 5.37
C LEU A 167 -2.33 -8.42 6.61
N VAL A 168 -2.11 -9.74 6.47
CA VAL A 168 -2.04 -10.66 7.60
C VAL A 168 -0.86 -10.33 8.51
N ALA A 169 0.31 -9.99 7.94
CA ALA A 169 1.49 -9.61 8.71
C ALA A 169 1.25 -8.30 9.48
N VAL A 170 0.66 -7.27 8.84
CA VAL A 170 0.26 -6.02 9.50
C VAL A 170 -0.78 -6.26 10.61
N TRP A 171 -1.76 -7.13 10.36
CA TRP A 171 -2.76 -7.51 11.37
C TRP A 171 -2.12 -8.16 12.61
N ARG A 172 -1.18 -9.08 12.39
CA ARG A 172 -0.43 -9.73 13.48
C ARG A 172 0.41 -8.71 14.24
N SER A 173 1.13 -7.86 13.53
CA SER A 173 1.91 -6.77 14.13
C SER A 173 1.04 -5.84 15.00
N ARG A 174 -0.15 -5.49 14.51
CA ARG A 174 -1.15 -4.72 15.28
C ARG A 174 -1.50 -5.41 16.61
N LYS A 175 -1.82 -6.71 16.57
CA LYS A 175 -2.17 -7.46 17.79
C LYS A 175 -1.03 -7.50 18.80
N LEU A 176 0.21 -7.69 18.32
CA LEU A 176 1.40 -7.69 19.17
C LEU A 176 1.63 -6.30 19.79
N TYR A 177 1.42 -5.23 19.00
CA TYR A 177 1.55 -3.87 19.49
C TYR A 177 0.49 -3.50 20.56
N GLU A 178 -0.75 -3.98 20.41
CA GLU A 178 -1.84 -3.70 21.37
C GLU A 178 -1.60 -4.33 22.76
N VAL A 179 -0.73 -5.33 22.86
CA VAL A 179 -0.36 -6.00 24.12
C VAL A 179 0.84 -5.29 24.80
N LEU A 180 1.55 -4.41 24.10
CA LEU A 180 2.69 -3.69 24.70
C LEU A 180 2.23 -2.69 25.76
N PRO A 181 2.97 -2.57 26.87
CA PRO A 181 2.71 -1.53 27.86
C PRO A 181 2.87 -0.14 27.22
N PRO A 182 2.14 0.88 27.70
CA PRO A 182 2.33 2.25 27.22
C PRO A 182 3.78 2.68 27.42
N LEU A 183 4.27 3.59 26.55
CA LEU A 183 5.59 4.21 26.75
C LEU A 183 5.61 4.84 28.14
N GLN A 184 6.53 4.40 28.99
CA GLN A 184 6.81 5.14 30.21
C GLN A 184 7.47 6.44 29.75
N GLU A 185 6.79 7.57 29.93
CA GLU A 185 7.42 8.87 29.84
C GLU A 185 8.50 8.87 30.95
N GLU A 186 9.77 8.76 30.56
CA GLU A 186 10.87 8.99 31.48
C GLU A 186 10.77 10.46 31.93
N LEU A 187 10.34 10.62 33.20
CA LEU A 187 10.30 11.89 33.93
C LEU A 187 11.70 12.43 34.11
#